data_32de22312d38041e6f9116a701591e83
#
_entry.id   32de22312d38041e6f9116a701591e83
#
_cell.length_a   1.000
_cell.length_b   1.000
_cell.length_c   1.000
_cell.angle_alpha   90.00
_cell.angle_beta   90.00
_cell.angle_gamma   90.00
#
_symmetry.space_group_name_H-M   'P 1'
#
loop_
_entity.id
_entity.type
_entity.pdbx_description
1 polymer ?
#
loop_
_entity_poly.entity_id
_entity_poly.type
_entity_poly.pdbx_seq_one_letter_code
_entity_poly.pdbx_strand_id
1 'polypeptide(L)'
;MRVVLFANNRLGASVAEELRARGEEIVGLVLHPRERRKFGAEILAASGVRPGDELDASALNQEEVRSAPEARGAEVGVSVMFGYMLRAPIRSLFPRECINLHPAYLPWNRGAYPNVWSIVERTPAGTTLHYVDDGVDTGDIIAQRRVEVAPHDTGETLYGKLEAASLELFRDTWPLFAAGRAGRTPQSGEGSFHRVRDVEAIDAIDPGRAYAAEELVDILRARTFPPHAGAYLTAGSRRIHVRVELEEAEAK
;
A
#
# COMPACT_ATOMS: atom_id res chain seq x y z
N MET A 1 -8.30 -18.29 12.03
CA MET A 1 -8.61 -17.01 12.73
C MET A 1 -9.83 -16.34 12.10
N ARG A 2 -10.51 -15.50 12.85
CA ARG A 2 -11.61 -14.66 12.36
C ARG A 2 -11.09 -13.25 12.06
N VAL A 3 -11.08 -12.90 10.78
CA VAL A 3 -10.39 -11.73 10.25
C VAL A 3 -11.39 -10.66 9.81
N VAL A 4 -11.16 -9.40 10.12
CA VAL A 4 -11.74 -8.27 9.39
C VAL A 4 -10.71 -7.77 8.40
N LEU A 5 -11.07 -7.77 7.12
CA LEU A 5 -10.22 -7.30 6.05
C LEU A 5 -10.60 -5.89 5.63
N PHE A 6 -9.66 -4.96 5.72
CA PHE A 6 -9.72 -3.60 5.21
C PHE A 6 -8.91 -3.55 3.92
N ALA A 7 -9.56 -3.46 2.76
CA ALA A 7 -8.85 -3.72 1.51
C ALA A 7 -9.22 -2.78 0.36
N ASN A 8 -8.26 -2.61 -0.53
CA ASN A 8 -8.42 -2.02 -1.84
C ASN A 8 -7.37 -2.59 -2.80
N ASN A 9 -7.50 -2.35 -4.10
CA ASN A 9 -6.60 -2.80 -5.15
C ASN A 9 -6.49 -4.33 -5.30
N ARG A 10 -5.72 -4.76 -6.31
CA ARG A 10 -5.50 -6.18 -6.63
C ARG A 10 -4.88 -6.94 -5.46
N LEU A 11 -3.91 -6.33 -4.77
CA LEU A 11 -3.27 -6.96 -3.61
C LEU A 11 -4.28 -7.33 -2.52
N GLY A 12 -5.32 -6.49 -2.32
CA GLY A 12 -6.41 -6.80 -1.39
C GLY A 12 -7.19 -8.07 -1.76
N ALA A 13 -7.44 -8.29 -3.06
CA ALA A 13 -8.07 -9.53 -3.52
C ALA A 13 -7.16 -10.74 -3.31
N SER A 14 -5.87 -10.63 -3.66
CA SER A 14 -4.90 -11.71 -3.48
C SER A 14 -4.71 -12.10 -2.01
N VAL A 15 -4.71 -11.13 -1.10
CA VAL A 15 -4.64 -11.41 0.36
C VAL A 15 -5.93 -12.07 0.85
N ALA A 16 -7.11 -11.66 0.34
CA ALA A 16 -8.38 -12.32 0.67
C ALA A 16 -8.39 -13.79 0.24
N GLU A 17 -7.93 -14.08 -0.99
CA GLU A 17 -7.76 -15.45 -1.50
C GLU A 17 -6.82 -16.26 -0.62
N GLU A 18 -5.67 -15.70 -0.26
CA GLU A 18 -4.65 -16.36 0.57
C GLU A 18 -5.18 -16.70 1.97
N LEU A 19 -5.87 -15.76 2.62
CA LEU A 19 -6.50 -16.00 3.92
C LEU A 19 -7.49 -17.16 3.85
N ARG A 20 -8.38 -17.18 2.86
CA ARG A 20 -9.36 -18.23 2.70
C ARG A 20 -8.74 -19.59 2.33
N ALA A 21 -7.72 -19.58 1.47
CA ALA A 21 -6.99 -20.82 1.12
C ALA A 21 -6.34 -21.48 2.35
N ARG A 22 -6.03 -20.69 3.38
CA ARG A 22 -5.52 -21.18 4.67
C ARG A 22 -6.60 -21.59 5.68
N GLY A 23 -7.86 -21.49 5.29
CA GLY A 23 -8.98 -21.79 6.18
C GLY A 23 -9.31 -20.69 7.18
N GLU A 24 -8.82 -19.48 6.94
CA GLU A 24 -9.20 -18.32 7.76
C GLU A 24 -10.61 -17.84 7.38
N GLU A 25 -11.37 -17.35 8.36
CA GLU A 25 -12.71 -16.85 8.16
C GLU A 25 -12.69 -15.31 8.07
N ILE A 26 -13.03 -14.74 6.91
CA ILE A 26 -13.20 -13.29 6.77
C ILE A 26 -14.61 -12.95 7.25
N VAL A 27 -14.73 -12.54 8.50
CA VAL A 27 -16.01 -12.23 9.16
C VAL A 27 -16.49 -10.81 8.92
N GLY A 28 -15.64 -9.96 8.38
CA GLY A 28 -15.96 -8.59 7.99
C GLY A 28 -15.07 -8.12 6.85
N LEU A 29 -15.65 -7.37 5.93
CA LEU A 29 -14.96 -6.75 4.81
C LEU A 29 -15.28 -5.27 4.77
N VAL A 30 -14.26 -4.42 4.80
CA VAL A 30 -14.37 -2.98 4.67
C VAL A 30 -13.68 -2.55 3.38
N LEU A 31 -14.42 -1.92 2.48
CA LEU A 31 -13.95 -1.43 1.19
C LEU A 31 -13.99 0.09 1.14
N HIS A 32 -13.19 0.67 0.25
CA HIS A 32 -13.32 2.10 -0.06
C HIS A 32 -14.72 2.42 -0.58
N PRO A 33 -15.17 3.68 -0.47
CA PRO A 33 -16.38 4.16 -1.14
C PRO A 33 -16.35 3.83 -2.64
N ARG A 34 -17.52 3.64 -3.24
CA ARG A 34 -17.65 3.12 -4.62
C ARG A 34 -16.81 3.90 -5.63
N GLU A 35 -16.74 5.23 -5.49
CA GLU A 35 -15.98 6.12 -6.39
C GLU A 35 -14.46 6.00 -6.27
N ARG A 36 -13.94 5.42 -5.18
CA ARG A 36 -12.50 5.20 -4.90
C ARG A 36 -12.12 3.72 -4.85
N ARG A 37 -13.11 2.85 -4.95
CA ARG A 37 -12.95 1.41 -4.86
C ARG A 37 -12.28 0.87 -6.12
N LYS A 38 -11.17 0.14 -5.93
CA LYS A 38 -10.48 -0.56 -7.01
C LYS A 38 -10.52 -2.05 -6.71
N PHE A 39 -10.82 -2.87 -7.71
CA PHE A 39 -10.95 -4.32 -7.58
C PHE A 39 -11.97 -4.77 -6.51
N GLY A 40 -13.01 -3.97 -6.27
CA GLY A 40 -13.96 -4.25 -5.19
C GLY A 40 -14.79 -5.51 -5.42
N ALA A 41 -15.16 -5.81 -6.66
CA ALA A 41 -15.87 -7.04 -7.00
C ALA A 41 -15.00 -8.28 -6.79
N GLU A 42 -13.74 -8.21 -7.19
CA GLU A 42 -12.76 -9.27 -7.02
C GLU A 42 -12.44 -9.52 -5.54
N ILE A 43 -12.26 -8.44 -4.75
CA ILE A 43 -12.05 -8.53 -3.30
C ILE A 43 -13.26 -9.18 -2.63
N LEU A 44 -14.48 -8.75 -2.99
CA LEU A 44 -15.72 -9.30 -2.44
C LEU A 44 -15.85 -10.78 -2.76
N ALA A 45 -15.63 -11.18 -4.01
CA ALA A 45 -15.66 -12.59 -4.43
C ALA A 45 -14.61 -13.42 -3.70
N ALA A 46 -13.37 -12.92 -3.61
CA ALA A 46 -12.27 -13.57 -2.91
C ALA A 46 -12.52 -13.71 -1.40
N SER A 47 -13.17 -12.72 -0.78
CA SER A 47 -13.41 -12.71 0.67
C SER A 47 -14.44 -13.75 1.13
N GLY A 48 -15.38 -14.14 0.27
CA GLY A 48 -16.52 -15.00 0.62
C GLY A 48 -17.59 -14.31 1.47
N VAL A 49 -17.46 -13.00 1.70
CA VAL A 49 -18.50 -12.17 2.32
C VAL A 49 -19.65 -12.02 1.33
N ARG A 50 -20.90 -12.10 1.82
CA ARG A 50 -22.06 -11.98 0.95
C ARG A 50 -22.16 -10.57 0.37
N PRO A 51 -22.49 -10.40 -0.91
CA PRO A 51 -22.75 -9.11 -1.50
C PRO A 51 -23.80 -8.33 -0.70
N GLY A 52 -23.45 -7.09 -0.31
CA GLY A 52 -24.27 -6.22 0.51
C GLY A 52 -23.93 -6.25 2.01
N ASP A 53 -23.13 -7.22 2.47
CA ASP A 53 -22.65 -7.28 3.86
C ASP A 53 -21.27 -6.59 4.03
N GLU A 54 -20.67 -6.12 2.90
CA GLU A 54 -19.44 -5.32 2.99
C GLU A 54 -19.72 -3.92 3.53
N LEU A 55 -18.81 -3.41 4.33
CA LEU A 55 -18.88 -2.11 4.96
C LEU A 55 -18.15 -1.06 4.11
N ASP A 56 -18.67 0.17 4.13
CA ASP A 56 -18.03 1.30 3.46
C ASP A 56 -17.08 2.04 4.43
N ALA A 57 -15.87 2.34 3.97
CA ALA A 57 -14.86 3.01 4.77
C ALA A 57 -15.27 4.41 5.25
N SER A 58 -16.17 5.10 4.56
CA SER A 58 -16.71 6.38 5.00
C SER A 58 -17.56 6.28 6.27
N ALA A 59 -18.09 5.09 6.56
CA ALA A 59 -18.91 4.80 7.72
C ALA A 59 -18.13 4.24 8.93
N LEU A 60 -16.80 4.10 8.86
CA LEU A 60 -15.98 3.53 9.94
C LEU A 60 -16.14 4.18 11.32
N ASN A 61 -16.57 5.44 11.36
CA ASN A 61 -16.82 6.15 12.62
C ASN A 61 -18.23 5.93 13.20
N GLN A 62 -19.12 5.25 12.46
CA GLN A 62 -20.46 4.94 12.94
C GLN A 62 -20.42 3.74 13.88
N GLU A 63 -21.24 3.79 14.95
CA GLU A 63 -21.27 2.75 15.99
C GLU A 63 -21.60 1.37 15.42
N GLU A 64 -22.56 1.32 14.50
CA GLU A 64 -23.00 0.08 13.85
C GLU A 64 -21.87 -0.61 13.07
N VAL A 65 -21.01 0.19 12.43
CA VAL A 65 -19.85 -0.34 11.69
C VAL A 65 -18.75 -0.79 12.65
N ARG A 66 -18.56 -0.08 13.77
CA ARG A 66 -17.58 -0.45 14.78
C ARG A 66 -17.98 -1.71 15.56
N SER A 67 -19.25 -1.87 15.89
CA SER A 67 -19.73 -3.03 16.68
C SER A 67 -19.86 -4.32 15.85
N ALA A 68 -20.04 -4.24 14.53
CA ALA A 68 -20.20 -5.42 13.68
C ALA A 68 -19.04 -6.44 13.77
N PRO A 69 -17.74 -6.04 13.76
CA PRO A 69 -16.61 -6.96 13.93
C PRO A 69 -16.62 -7.67 15.28
N GLU A 70 -16.91 -6.97 16.37
CA GLU A 70 -16.98 -7.52 17.73
C GLU A 70 -18.11 -8.56 17.83
N ALA A 71 -19.32 -8.20 17.36
CA ALA A 71 -20.46 -9.11 17.33
C ALA A 71 -20.20 -10.39 16.51
N ARG A 72 -19.29 -10.31 15.52
CA ARG A 72 -18.86 -11.47 14.72
C ARG A 72 -17.67 -12.21 15.31
N GLY A 73 -17.17 -11.81 16.48
CA GLY A 73 -16.03 -12.41 17.17
C GLY A 73 -14.71 -12.31 16.38
N ALA A 74 -14.47 -11.16 15.76
CA ALA A 74 -13.23 -10.92 15.03
C ALA A 74 -12.01 -10.93 15.98
N GLU A 75 -10.92 -11.55 15.53
CA GLU A 75 -9.69 -11.68 16.30
C GLU A 75 -8.62 -10.69 15.87
N VAL A 76 -8.55 -10.34 14.58
CA VAL A 76 -7.53 -9.49 13.97
C VAL A 76 -8.10 -8.62 12.86
N GLY A 77 -7.60 -7.39 12.78
CA GLY A 77 -7.78 -6.52 11.62
C GLY A 77 -6.60 -6.63 10.65
N VAL A 78 -6.85 -6.88 9.38
CA VAL A 78 -5.82 -6.92 8.34
C VAL A 78 -6.08 -5.79 7.34
N SER A 79 -5.15 -4.87 7.22
CA SER A 79 -5.20 -3.72 6.32
C SER A 79 -4.29 -3.94 5.11
N VAL A 80 -4.83 -3.75 3.89
CA VAL A 80 -4.10 -3.94 2.64
C VAL A 80 -4.49 -2.85 1.64
N MET A 81 -3.55 -1.96 1.30
CA MET A 81 -3.80 -0.84 0.38
C MET A 81 -5.02 0.02 0.80
N PHE A 82 -5.27 0.11 2.09
CA PHE A 82 -6.43 0.78 2.65
C PHE A 82 -6.03 2.19 3.13
N GLY A 83 -6.47 3.21 2.39
CA GLY A 83 -6.05 4.61 2.57
C GLY A 83 -6.75 5.35 3.72
N TYR A 84 -7.40 4.67 4.65
CA TYR A 84 -8.04 5.26 5.82
C TYR A 84 -7.31 4.85 7.10
N MET A 85 -7.17 5.80 8.02
CA MET A 85 -6.56 5.51 9.32
C MET A 85 -7.50 4.66 10.19
N LEU A 86 -6.99 3.55 10.68
CA LEU A 86 -7.66 2.71 11.67
C LEU A 86 -7.33 3.28 13.07
N ARG A 87 -8.21 4.17 13.57
CA ARG A 87 -8.04 4.83 14.88
C ARG A 87 -8.30 3.87 16.04
N ALA A 88 -7.87 4.26 17.25
CA ALA A 88 -7.98 3.46 18.47
C ALA A 88 -9.36 2.79 18.67
N PRO A 89 -10.52 3.44 18.46
CA PRO A 89 -11.83 2.77 18.62
C PRO A 89 -12.04 1.57 17.69
N ILE A 90 -11.41 1.55 16.50
CA ILE A 90 -11.47 0.41 15.60
C ILE A 90 -10.42 -0.64 16.00
N ARG A 91 -9.19 -0.20 16.29
CA ARG A 91 -8.10 -1.13 16.61
C ARG A 91 -8.37 -1.92 17.89
N SER A 92 -8.98 -1.29 18.89
CA SER A 92 -9.32 -1.94 20.17
C SER A 92 -10.38 -3.05 20.08
N LEU A 93 -11.04 -3.20 18.92
CA LEU A 93 -11.99 -4.31 18.68
C LEU A 93 -11.30 -5.65 18.48
N PHE A 94 -9.99 -5.63 18.20
CA PHE A 94 -9.25 -6.83 17.81
C PHE A 94 -8.29 -7.27 18.92
N PRO A 95 -8.54 -8.41 19.60
CA PRO A 95 -7.67 -8.91 20.66
C PRO A 95 -6.25 -9.26 20.16
N ARG A 96 -6.07 -9.47 18.87
CA ARG A 96 -4.77 -9.71 18.22
C ARG A 96 -4.29 -8.51 17.41
N GLU A 97 -4.80 -7.32 17.71
CA GLU A 97 -4.44 -6.04 17.10
C GLU A 97 -4.81 -5.92 15.61
N CYS A 98 -4.43 -4.81 15.02
CA CYS A 98 -4.48 -4.60 13.57
C CYS A 98 -3.08 -4.67 12.98
N ILE A 99 -2.96 -5.27 11.82
CA ILE A 99 -1.72 -5.29 11.03
C ILE A 99 -1.97 -4.66 9.67
N ASN A 100 -0.93 -4.06 9.10
CA ASN A 100 -0.98 -3.45 7.77
C ASN A 100 0.13 -3.99 6.88
N LEU A 101 -0.22 -4.35 5.66
CA LEU A 101 0.72 -4.72 4.60
C LEU A 101 0.99 -3.49 3.75
N HIS A 102 2.15 -2.87 3.94
CA HIS A 102 2.54 -1.63 3.31
C HIS A 102 3.66 -1.85 2.27
N PRO A 103 3.51 -1.39 1.01
CA PRO A 103 4.49 -1.61 -0.05
C PRO A 103 5.68 -0.63 0.03
N ALA A 104 6.24 -0.47 1.23
CA ALA A 104 7.46 0.29 1.50
C ALA A 104 8.40 -0.45 2.45
N TYR A 105 9.70 -0.17 2.37
CA TYR A 105 10.69 -0.66 3.32
C TYR A 105 10.80 0.31 4.49
N LEU A 106 9.89 0.18 5.47
CA LEU A 106 9.82 1.08 6.61
C LEU A 106 11.13 1.11 7.40
N PRO A 107 11.56 2.27 7.93
CA PRO A 107 10.81 3.52 8.08
C PRO A 107 10.80 4.46 6.86
N TRP A 108 11.34 4.05 5.72
CA TRP A 108 11.34 4.84 4.49
C TRP A 108 9.96 4.81 3.81
N ASN A 109 9.56 5.94 3.23
CA ASN A 109 8.37 6.07 2.37
C ASN A 109 7.06 5.68 3.07
N ARG A 110 6.90 6.07 4.34
CA ARG A 110 5.59 6.03 5.01
C ARG A 110 4.59 6.87 4.22
N GLY A 111 3.33 6.46 4.21
CA GLY A 111 2.23 7.19 3.58
C GLY A 111 2.04 6.85 2.10
N ALA A 112 2.07 7.85 1.21
CA ALA A 112 1.62 7.70 -0.17
C ALA A 112 2.76 7.49 -1.18
N TYR A 113 2.49 6.68 -2.22
CA TYR A 113 3.33 6.49 -3.40
C TYR A 113 4.77 6.03 -3.12
N PRO A 114 4.99 5.00 -2.29
CA PRO A 114 6.35 4.53 -1.97
C PRO A 114 7.16 4.10 -3.20
N ASN A 115 6.51 3.58 -4.24
CA ASN A 115 7.13 3.27 -5.53
C ASN A 115 7.72 4.50 -6.23
N VAL A 116 7.08 5.66 -6.10
CA VAL A 116 7.56 6.92 -6.68
C VAL A 116 8.77 7.43 -5.88
N TRP A 117 8.60 7.52 -4.56
CA TRP A 117 9.61 8.13 -3.70
C TRP A 117 10.87 7.28 -3.56
N SER A 118 10.74 5.95 -3.61
CA SER A 118 11.93 5.08 -3.66
C SER A 118 12.81 5.34 -4.88
N ILE A 119 12.21 5.73 -6.01
CA ILE A 119 12.96 6.10 -7.22
C ILE A 119 13.54 7.52 -7.09
N VAL A 120 12.69 8.50 -6.78
CA VAL A 120 13.06 9.93 -6.79
C VAL A 120 14.09 10.26 -5.71
N GLU A 121 13.93 9.71 -4.51
CA GLU A 121 14.82 9.94 -3.37
C GLU A 121 15.92 8.88 -3.25
N ARG A 122 15.90 7.84 -4.11
CA ARG A 122 16.83 6.72 -4.08
C ARG A 122 16.92 6.05 -2.71
N THR A 123 15.77 5.99 -2.03
CA THR A 123 15.63 5.34 -0.73
C THR A 123 15.39 3.84 -0.88
N PRO A 124 15.62 3.04 0.16
CA PRO A 124 15.33 1.61 0.12
C PRO A 124 13.88 1.33 -0.27
N ALA A 125 13.69 0.46 -1.27
CA ALA A 125 12.38 -0.05 -1.67
C ALA A 125 12.15 -1.44 -1.08
N GLY A 126 10.88 -1.78 -0.84
CA GLY A 126 10.47 -3.07 -0.30
C GLY A 126 9.05 -3.08 0.19
N THR A 127 8.75 -4.04 1.00
CA THR A 127 7.43 -4.20 1.63
C THR A 127 7.59 -4.54 3.11
N THR A 128 6.63 -4.11 3.90
CA THR A 128 6.61 -4.30 5.35
C THR A 128 5.22 -4.77 5.80
N LEU A 129 5.18 -5.83 6.59
CA LEU A 129 4.03 -6.15 7.43
C LEU A 129 4.32 -5.57 8.82
N HIS A 130 3.44 -4.71 9.32
CA HIS A 130 3.63 -4.03 10.61
C HIS A 130 2.33 -3.93 11.39
N TYR A 131 2.44 -3.72 12.71
CA TYR A 131 1.29 -3.40 13.56
C TYR A 131 0.80 -1.98 13.26
N VAL A 132 -0.50 -1.75 13.43
CA VAL A 132 -1.10 -0.43 13.23
C VAL A 132 -1.16 0.30 14.57
N ASP A 133 -0.57 1.50 14.62
CA ASP A 133 -0.61 2.41 15.76
C ASP A 133 -1.39 3.71 15.46
N ASP A 134 -1.16 4.79 16.23
CA ASP A 134 -1.84 6.08 16.03
C ASP A 134 -1.21 6.93 14.90
N GLY A 135 -0.01 6.57 14.44
CA GLY A 135 0.67 7.25 13.34
C GLY A 135 0.33 6.68 11.97
N VAL A 136 0.92 7.27 10.95
CA VAL A 136 0.84 6.74 9.58
C VAL A 136 2.04 5.86 9.33
N ASP A 137 1.81 4.55 9.25
CA ASP A 137 2.81 3.51 8.99
C ASP A 137 4.00 3.53 9.98
N THR A 138 3.74 3.90 11.26
CA THR A 138 4.76 4.05 12.31
C THR A 138 4.86 2.86 13.27
N GLY A 139 3.91 1.95 13.21
CA GLY A 139 3.85 0.81 14.12
C GLY A 139 5.01 -0.17 13.97
N ASP A 140 5.19 -1.01 14.99
CA ASP A 140 6.26 -1.99 15.06
C ASP A 140 6.25 -2.96 13.88
N ILE A 141 7.42 -3.26 13.36
CA ILE A 141 7.63 -4.15 12.23
C ILE A 141 7.45 -5.61 12.66
N ILE A 142 6.65 -6.35 11.91
CA ILE A 142 6.52 -7.81 12.03
C ILE A 142 7.55 -8.49 11.12
N ALA A 143 7.57 -8.11 9.86
CA ALA A 143 8.51 -8.64 8.87
C ALA A 143 8.67 -7.65 7.70
N GLN A 144 9.79 -7.75 7.02
CA GLN A 144 10.12 -6.92 5.85
C GLN A 144 10.77 -7.73 4.74
N ARG A 145 10.60 -7.27 3.50
CA ARG A 145 11.31 -7.81 2.34
C ARG A 145 11.79 -6.65 1.48
N ARG A 146 13.07 -6.63 1.16
CA ARG A 146 13.65 -5.67 0.21
C ARG A 146 13.26 -6.02 -1.22
N VAL A 147 13.13 -4.98 -2.04
CA VAL A 147 12.92 -5.07 -3.49
C VAL A 147 13.98 -4.20 -4.15
N GLU A 148 14.67 -4.75 -5.12
CA GLU A 148 15.65 -4.01 -5.89
C GLU A 148 14.96 -3.07 -6.88
N VAL A 149 15.44 -1.83 -6.95
CA VAL A 149 15.02 -0.84 -7.93
C VAL A 149 16.04 -0.85 -9.07
N ALA A 150 15.67 -1.45 -10.18
CA ALA A 150 16.53 -1.47 -11.35
C ALA A 150 16.61 -0.08 -12.03
N PRO A 151 17.70 0.25 -12.72
CA PRO A 151 17.85 1.53 -13.41
C PRO A 151 16.72 1.82 -14.42
N HIS A 152 16.16 0.79 -15.04
CA HIS A 152 15.06 0.88 -16.00
C HIS A 152 13.68 0.76 -15.39
N ASP A 153 13.55 0.60 -14.05
CA ASP A 153 12.23 0.56 -13.43
C ASP A 153 11.52 1.91 -13.55
N THR A 154 10.26 1.82 -13.96
CA THR A 154 9.30 2.93 -13.87
C THR A 154 8.49 2.83 -12.57
N GLY A 155 7.67 3.85 -12.29
CA GLY A 155 6.72 3.79 -11.18
C GLY A 155 5.76 2.60 -11.30
N GLU A 156 5.39 2.20 -12.54
CA GLU A 156 4.52 1.05 -12.79
C GLU A 156 5.23 -0.28 -12.54
N THR A 157 6.43 -0.48 -13.11
CA THR A 157 7.14 -1.75 -12.97
C THR A 157 7.57 -2.00 -11.53
N LEU A 158 8.07 -0.96 -10.84
CA LEU A 158 8.39 -1.07 -9.41
C LEU A 158 7.14 -1.36 -8.57
N TYR A 159 6.01 -0.71 -8.87
CA TYR A 159 4.75 -1.02 -8.18
C TYR A 159 4.37 -2.51 -8.31
N GLY A 160 4.48 -3.08 -9.51
CA GLY A 160 4.24 -4.52 -9.72
C GLY A 160 5.18 -5.42 -8.91
N LYS A 161 6.47 -5.07 -8.83
CA LYS A 161 7.45 -5.78 -7.99
C LYS A 161 7.09 -5.71 -6.50
N LEU A 162 6.67 -4.52 -6.03
CA LEU A 162 6.25 -4.32 -4.64
C LEU A 162 4.97 -5.09 -4.30
N GLU A 163 3.97 -5.14 -5.21
CA GLU A 163 2.77 -5.96 -5.01
C GLU A 163 3.11 -7.45 -4.89
N ALA A 164 3.95 -7.97 -5.79
CA ALA A 164 4.37 -9.37 -5.76
C ALA A 164 5.12 -9.70 -4.46
N ALA A 165 6.10 -8.88 -4.09
CA ALA A 165 6.86 -9.05 -2.86
C ALA A 165 5.98 -8.93 -1.60
N SER A 166 4.94 -8.08 -1.64
CA SER A 166 3.98 -7.94 -0.54
C SER A 166 3.19 -9.21 -0.32
N LEU A 167 2.68 -9.82 -1.39
CA LEU A 167 1.94 -11.07 -1.30
C LEU A 167 2.84 -12.21 -0.78
N GLU A 168 4.07 -12.32 -1.25
CA GLU A 168 5.03 -13.29 -0.77
C GLU A 168 5.36 -13.08 0.72
N LEU A 169 5.63 -11.84 1.14
CA LEU A 169 5.88 -11.51 2.54
C LEU A 169 4.69 -11.90 3.42
N PHE A 170 3.47 -11.61 2.98
CA PHE A 170 2.26 -12.00 3.70
C PHE A 170 2.16 -13.53 3.83
N ARG A 171 2.38 -14.27 2.74
CA ARG A 171 2.35 -15.74 2.72
C ARG A 171 3.33 -16.37 3.70
N ASP A 172 4.54 -15.83 3.77
CA ASP A 172 5.59 -16.36 4.64
C ASP A 172 5.35 -16.00 6.12
N THR A 173 4.79 -14.81 6.37
CA THR A 173 4.67 -14.26 7.71
C THR A 173 3.36 -14.63 8.40
N TRP A 174 2.26 -14.75 7.66
CA TRP A 174 0.93 -15.04 8.22
C TRP A 174 0.89 -16.28 9.12
N PRO A 175 1.50 -17.44 8.77
CA PRO A 175 1.50 -18.61 9.65
C PRO A 175 2.17 -18.36 11.00
N LEU A 176 3.22 -17.55 11.02
CA LEU A 176 3.91 -17.17 12.25
C LEU A 176 3.04 -16.22 13.10
N PHE A 177 2.38 -15.26 12.45
CA PHE A 177 1.45 -14.36 13.11
C PHE A 177 0.26 -15.11 13.69
N ALA A 178 -0.37 -15.98 12.91
CA ALA A 178 -1.50 -16.80 13.35
C ALA A 178 -1.14 -17.69 14.55
N ALA A 179 0.06 -18.23 14.57
CA ALA A 179 0.58 -19.05 15.68
C ALA A 179 1.04 -18.21 16.91
N GLY A 180 0.95 -16.89 16.89
CA GLY A 180 1.45 -16.04 17.97
C GLY A 180 2.98 -16.00 18.08
N ARG A 181 3.69 -16.31 16.98
CA ARG A 181 5.16 -16.37 16.91
C ARG A 181 5.76 -15.27 16.04
N ALA A 182 4.95 -14.31 15.61
CA ALA A 182 5.41 -13.17 14.84
C ALA A 182 6.31 -12.27 15.71
N GLY A 183 7.34 -11.73 15.09
CA GLY A 183 8.22 -10.74 15.73
C GLY A 183 7.53 -9.41 15.95
N ARG A 184 8.14 -8.58 16.80
CA ARG A 184 7.76 -7.17 16.98
C ARG A 184 9.04 -6.36 17.19
N THR A 185 9.37 -5.54 16.20
CA THR A 185 10.58 -4.70 16.23
C THR A 185 10.19 -3.25 16.02
N PRO A 186 10.46 -2.35 16.98
CA PRO A 186 10.24 -0.92 16.80
C PRO A 186 10.96 -0.38 15.57
N GLN A 187 10.30 0.52 14.86
CA GLN A 187 10.98 1.24 13.79
C GLN A 187 12.06 2.15 14.38
N SER A 188 13.24 2.19 13.76
CA SER A 188 14.38 2.98 14.23
C SER A 188 15.15 3.58 13.05
N GLY A 189 15.95 4.62 13.33
CA GLY A 189 16.76 5.31 12.34
C GLY A 189 16.00 6.37 11.54
N GLU A 190 16.66 6.82 10.49
CA GLU A 190 16.07 7.77 9.54
C GLU A 190 14.94 7.11 8.76
N GLY A 191 13.97 7.94 8.36
CA GLY A 191 12.85 7.51 7.55
C GLY A 191 12.24 8.70 6.81
N SER A 192 11.32 8.42 5.91
CA SER A 192 10.60 9.47 5.18
C SER A 192 9.10 9.28 5.26
N PHE A 193 8.36 10.36 5.01
CA PHE A 193 6.91 10.38 5.00
C PHE A 193 6.40 11.27 3.88
N HIS A 194 5.46 10.76 3.09
CA HIS A 194 4.91 11.47 1.94
C HIS A 194 3.38 11.43 1.94
N ARG A 195 2.80 12.58 1.62
CA ARG A 195 1.36 12.74 1.42
C ARG A 195 1.02 12.58 -0.06
N VAL A 196 -0.25 12.30 -0.35
CA VAL A 196 -0.74 12.20 -1.73
C VAL A 196 -0.42 13.45 -2.56
N ARG A 197 -0.52 14.66 -1.97
CA ARG A 197 -0.26 15.93 -2.67
C ARG A 197 1.22 16.22 -2.95
N ASP A 198 2.13 15.52 -2.27
CA ASP A 198 3.57 15.85 -2.36
C ASP A 198 4.13 15.53 -3.76
N VAL A 199 3.49 14.61 -4.51
CA VAL A 199 3.86 14.33 -5.91
C VAL A 199 3.63 15.52 -6.85
N GLU A 200 2.76 16.46 -6.49
CA GLU A 200 2.50 17.66 -7.31
C GLU A 200 3.78 18.50 -7.48
N ALA A 201 4.65 18.49 -6.47
CA ALA A 201 5.91 19.21 -6.49
C ALA A 201 6.93 18.67 -7.52
N ILE A 202 6.83 17.37 -7.85
CA ILE A 202 7.72 16.70 -8.83
C ILE A 202 7.04 16.51 -10.19
N ASP A 203 5.72 16.65 -10.27
CA ASP A 203 4.99 16.50 -11.54
C ASP A 203 5.19 17.69 -12.49
N ALA A 204 5.32 18.90 -11.97
CA ALA A 204 5.53 20.10 -12.77
C ALA A 204 7.01 20.31 -13.08
N ILE A 205 7.46 19.89 -14.26
CA ILE A 205 8.82 20.12 -14.73
C ILE A 205 8.97 21.59 -15.12
N ASP A 206 9.87 22.28 -14.45
CA ASP A 206 10.20 23.69 -14.76
C ASP A 206 11.27 23.77 -15.86
N PRO A 207 10.92 24.21 -17.10
CA PRO A 207 11.88 24.32 -18.19
C PRO A 207 12.95 25.40 -17.95
N GLY A 208 12.76 26.31 -16.99
CA GLY A 208 13.74 27.32 -16.59
C GLY A 208 14.76 26.82 -15.57
N ARG A 209 14.54 25.65 -14.96
CA ARG A 209 15.44 25.03 -13.97
C ARG A 209 16.45 24.11 -14.65
N ALA A 210 17.69 24.15 -14.20
CA ALA A 210 18.67 23.11 -14.54
C ALA A 210 18.48 21.89 -13.63
N TYR A 211 18.39 20.72 -14.23
CA TYR A 211 18.33 19.42 -13.56
C TYR A 211 19.60 18.63 -13.82
N ALA A 212 20.09 17.89 -12.84
CA ALA A 212 21.01 16.79 -13.16
C ALA A 212 20.27 15.76 -14.03
N ALA A 213 20.95 15.18 -15.00
CA ALA A 213 20.33 14.22 -15.92
C ALA A 213 19.64 13.07 -15.18
N GLU A 214 20.30 12.53 -14.16
CA GLU A 214 19.75 11.45 -13.33
C GLU A 214 18.50 11.89 -12.54
N GLU A 215 18.49 13.10 -11.98
CA GLU A 215 17.35 13.65 -11.26
C GLU A 215 16.12 13.72 -12.19
N LEU A 216 16.30 14.27 -13.38
CA LEU A 216 15.19 14.40 -14.31
C LEU A 216 14.69 13.03 -14.79
N VAL A 217 15.59 12.11 -15.12
CA VAL A 217 15.22 10.75 -15.51
C VAL A 217 14.48 10.04 -14.37
N ASP A 218 14.95 10.16 -13.12
CA ASP A 218 14.28 9.56 -11.96
C ASP A 218 12.86 10.11 -11.75
N ILE A 219 12.66 11.42 -11.88
CA ILE A 219 11.32 12.02 -11.82
C ILE A 219 10.43 11.45 -12.93
N LEU A 220 10.90 11.46 -14.17
CA LEU A 220 10.10 11.03 -15.31
C LEU A 220 9.74 9.55 -15.22
N ARG A 221 10.70 8.66 -14.90
CA ARG A 221 10.46 7.23 -14.79
C ARG A 221 9.58 6.89 -13.58
N ALA A 222 9.78 7.54 -12.43
CA ALA A 222 8.94 7.36 -11.25
C ALA A 222 7.48 7.75 -11.50
N ARG A 223 7.25 8.74 -12.36
CA ARG A 223 5.93 9.23 -12.73
C ARG A 223 5.36 8.59 -14.01
N THR A 224 6.09 7.65 -14.61
CA THR A 224 5.58 6.84 -15.72
C THR A 224 4.79 5.65 -15.18
N PHE A 225 3.45 5.78 -15.26
CA PHE A 225 2.49 4.77 -14.80
C PHE A 225 1.15 4.92 -15.55
N PRO A 226 1.05 4.41 -16.80
CA PRO A 226 -0.20 4.48 -17.55
C PRO A 226 -1.37 3.75 -16.85
N PRO A 227 -2.61 4.24 -16.95
CA PRO A 227 -3.05 5.44 -17.67
C PRO A 227 -2.95 6.73 -16.86
N HIS A 228 -2.34 6.70 -15.67
CA HIS A 228 -2.24 7.88 -14.80
C HIS A 228 -1.48 9.02 -15.47
N ALA A 229 -1.94 10.24 -15.25
CA ALA A 229 -1.17 11.43 -15.57
C ALA A 229 0.13 11.39 -14.76
N GLY A 230 1.23 11.78 -15.35
CA GLY A 230 2.54 11.83 -14.72
C GLY A 230 3.14 13.22 -14.80
N ALA A 231 4.47 13.30 -14.76
CA ALA A 231 5.19 14.55 -14.92
C ALA A 231 4.79 15.28 -16.22
N TYR A 232 4.81 16.60 -16.18
CA TYR A 232 4.38 17.42 -17.30
C TYR A 232 5.20 18.70 -17.45
N LEU A 233 5.24 19.20 -18.70
CA LEU A 233 5.66 20.55 -19.05
C LEU A 233 4.44 21.43 -19.28
N THR A 234 4.51 22.70 -18.93
CA THR A 234 3.48 23.69 -19.25
C THR A 234 3.86 24.45 -20.53
N ALA A 235 2.98 24.44 -21.53
CA ALA A 235 3.12 25.18 -22.76
C ALA A 235 1.89 26.07 -22.97
N GLY A 236 1.99 27.33 -22.61
CA GLY A 236 0.85 28.27 -22.55
C GLY A 236 -0.18 27.78 -21.53
N SER A 237 -1.42 27.53 -21.97
CA SER A 237 -2.50 27.00 -21.11
C SER A 237 -2.58 25.45 -21.07
N ARG A 238 -1.65 24.75 -21.73
CA ARG A 238 -1.69 23.29 -21.87
C ARG A 238 -0.63 22.61 -21.03
N ARG A 239 -0.97 21.43 -20.47
CA ARG A 239 -0.02 20.49 -19.88
C ARG A 239 0.35 19.44 -20.91
N ILE A 240 1.63 19.20 -21.09
CA ILE A 240 2.18 18.15 -21.95
C ILE A 240 2.80 17.12 -21.03
N HIS A 241 2.10 15.98 -20.86
CA HIS A 241 2.61 14.89 -20.01
C HIS A 241 3.76 14.17 -20.69
N VAL A 242 4.79 13.90 -19.92
CA VAL A 242 6.00 13.20 -20.35
C VAL A 242 6.01 11.81 -19.74
N ARG A 243 6.25 10.80 -20.57
CA ARG A 243 6.49 9.41 -20.16
C ARG A 243 7.80 8.97 -20.79
N VAL A 244 8.50 8.09 -20.11
CA VAL A 244 9.76 7.53 -20.61
C VAL A 244 9.65 6.02 -20.75
N GLU A 245 10.34 5.49 -21.75
CA GLU A 245 10.61 4.07 -21.91
C GLU A 245 12.10 3.88 -21.75
N LEU A 246 12.51 2.94 -20.90
CA LEU A 246 13.88 2.67 -20.56
C LEU A 246 14.16 1.20 -20.89
N GLU A 247 15.16 0.96 -21.72
CA GLU A 247 15.57 -0.37 -22.13
C GLU A 247 17.00 -0.65 -21.63
N GLU A 248 17.20 -1.84 -21.12
CA GLU A 248 18.54 -2.32 -20.78
C GLU A 248 19.20 -2.87 -22.04
N ALA A 249 20.41 -2.40 -22.32
CA ALA A 249 21.22 -2.88 -23.42
C ALA A 249 22.62 -3.22 -22.94
N GLU A 250 23.23 -4.23 -23.55
CA GLU A 250 24.62 -4.57 -23.26
C GLU A 250 25.54 -3.39 -23.64
N ALA A 251 26.42 -3.02 -22.72
CA ALA A 251 27.49 -2.06 -23.01
C ALA A 251 28.44 -2.67 -24.05
N LYS A 252 28.65 -1.96 -25.15
CA LYS A 252 29.58 -2.35 -26.20
C LYS A 252 31.01 -2.10 -25.75
#